data_2e1b2414a18bf6bf199008acdd54fa12
#
_entry.id   2e1b2414a18bf6bf199008acdd54fa12
#
_cell.length_a   1.000
_cell.length_b   1.000
_cell.length_c   1.000
_cell.angle_alpha   90.00
_cell.angle_beta   90.00
_cell.angle_gamma   90.00
#
_symmetry.space_group_name_H-M   'P 1'
#
loop_
_entity.id
_entity.type
_entity.pdbx_description
1 polymer ?
#
loop_
_entity_poly.entity_id
_entity_poly.type
_entity_poly.pdbx_seq_one_letter_code
_entity_poly.pdbx_strand_id
1 'polypeptide(L)'
;IYVPDDKLNLKTARLFSHDPVKISEGVYTMGIIEAPLFDISLTQEQALMFNVKDKGIIIVTGCGHQTVEKLFQRFDILSETPMYSILGGLHLLVLDKGSFITGLLPWEPFTLEGVNKKIGLIKNRNLKLIGISTHDSSPKTIEAFKVAFPKEYKDLRVGEWLVIK
;
A
#
# COMPACT_ATOMS: atom_id res chain seq x y z
N ILE A 1 11.41 6.36 16.72
CA ILE A 1 11.08 5.33 15.71
C ILE A 1 9.72 4.76 16.04
N TYR A 2 8.83 4.73 15.06
CA TYR A 2 7.50 4.13 15.14
C TYR A 2 7.54 2.74 14.53
N VAL A 3 7.08 1.74 15.25
CA VAL A 3 7.13 0.33 14.81
C VAL A 3 5.78 -0.34 15.01
N PRO A 4 5.37 -1.25 14.12
CA PRO A 4 4.12 -2.00 14.25
C PRO A 4 4.24 -3.21 15.18
N ASP A 5 5.45 -3.61 15.56
CA ASP A 5 5.72 -4.78 16.39
C ASP A 5 6.57 -4.40 17.60
N ASP A 6 6.07 -4.71 18.80
CA ASP A 6 6.75 -4.46 20.07
C ASP A 6 7.93 -5.41 20.35
N LYS A 7 7.99 -6.53 19.62
CA LYS A 7 9.05 -7.53 19.75
C LYS A 7 10.37 -7.11 19.09
N LEU A 8 10.34 -6.08 18.25
CA LEU A 8 11.55 -5.56 17.61
C LEU A 8 12.52 -5.00 18.67
N ASN A 9 13.64 -5.67 18.86
CA ASN A 9 14.67 -5.22 19.79
C ASN A 9 15.57 -4.17 19.16
N LEU A 10 15.13 -2.91 19.19
CA LEU A 10 15.87 -1.78 18.66
C LEU A 10 16.70 -1.11 19.77
N LYS A 11 17.92 -0.68 19.43
CA LYS A 11 18.79 0.08 20.35
C LYS A 11 18.27 1.51 20.59
N THR A 12 17.46 2.04 19.71
CA THR A 12 16.87 3.38 19.78
C THR A 12 15.49 3.34 20.40
N ALA A 13 15.05 4.44 20.99
CA ALA A 13 13.69 4.59 21.49
C ALA A 13 12.68 4.30 20.37
N ARG A 14 11.64 3.57 20.70
CA ARG A 14 10.56 3.18 19.80
C ARG A 14 9.22 3.53 20.43
N LEU A 15 8.27 3.82 19.58
CA LEU A 15 6.87 3.91 19.95
C LEU A 15 6.11 2.83 19.19
N PHE A 16 5.54 1.90 19.95
CA PHE A 16 4.59 0.93 19.44
C PHE A 16 3.18 1.48 19.64
N SER A 17 2.34 1.40 18.63
CA SER A 17 0.94 1.76 18.75
C SER A 17 0.08 1.05 17.72
N HIS A 18 -0.99 0.41 18.20
CA HIS A 18 -2.07 -0.09 17.35
C HIS A 18 -2.90 1.04 16.75
N ASP A 19 -2.96 2.16 17.45
CA ASP A 19 -3.75 3.33 17.05
C ASP A 19 -2.95 4.27 16.15
N PRO A 20 -3.63 5.12 15.37
CA PRO A 20 -3.00 6.17 14.62
C PRO A 20 -2.24 7.13 15.53
N VAL A 21 -1.05 7.53 15.09
CA VAL A 21 -0.20 8.47 15.83
C VAL A 21 0.13 9.67 14.96
N LYS A 22 -0.09 10.87 15.48
CA LYS A 22 0.42 12.10 14.87
C LYS A 22 1.93 12.17 15.07
N ILE A 23 2.68 12.11 13.96
CA ILE A 23 4.14 12.21 13.97
C ILE A 23 4.58 13.67 13.96
N SER A 24 3.95 14.46 13.11
CA SER A 24 4.15 15.90 12.99
C SER A 24 2.90 16.54 12.38
N GLU A 25 2.92 17.86 12.17
CA GLU A 25 1.80 18.52 11.49
C GLU A 25 1.58 17.93 10.11
N GLY A 26 0.37 17.49 9.84
CA GLY A 26 -0.02 16.85 8.58
C GLY A 26 0.54 15.45 8.34
N VAL A 27 1.28 14.84 9.29
CA VAL A 27 1.86 13.49 9.12
C VAL A 27 1.40 12.56 10.23
N TYR A 28 0.80 11.43 9.84
CA TYR A 28 0.21 10.46 10.75
C TYR A 28 0.55 9.03 10.33
N THR A 29 0.68 8.12 11.31
CA THR A 29 0.53 6.68 11.02
C THR A 29 -0.94 6.34 10.92
N MET A 30 -1.27 5.28 10.20
CA MET A 30 -2.65 4.74 10.19
C MET A 30 -2.93 3.77 11.34
N GLY A 31 -1.94 3.56 12.22
CA GLY A 31 -1.98 2.46 13.18
C GLY A 31 -1.77 1.13 12.49
N ILE A 32 -1.91 0.04 13.23
CA ILE A 32 -1.75 -1.31 12.70
C ILE A 32 -2.95 -1.68 11.82
N ILE A 33 -2.64 -2.25 10.67
CA ILE A 33 -3.59 -2.87 9.76
C ILE A 33 -3.22 -4.35 9.67
N GLU A 34 -4.05 -5.20 10.24
CA GLU A 34 -3.83 -6.64 10.24
C GLU A 34 -4.44 -7.28 9.00
N ALA A 35 -3.69 -8.17 8.37
CA ALA A 35 -4.17 -9.00 7.29
C ALA A 35 -3.62 -10.42 7.40
N PRO A 36 -4.39 -11.43 6.97
CA PRO A 36 -3.84 -12.78 6.86
C PRO A 36 -2.75 -12.79 5.80
N LEU A 37 -1.59 -13.32 6.17
CA LEU A 37 -0.49 -13.59 5.25
C LEU A 37 -0.49 -15.09 4.97
N PHE A 38 -0.93 -15.48 3.76
CA PHE A 38 -0.88 -16.85 3.26
C PHE A 38 -1.59 -17.89 4.15
N ASP A 39 -2.67 -17.50 4.84
CA ASP A 39 -3.41 -18.36 5.80
C ASP A 39 -2.56 -18.99 6.91
N ILE A 40 -1.29 -18.62 7.02
CA ILE A 40 -0.35 -19.17 7.98
C ILE A 40 -0.13 -18.23 9.17
N SER A 41 -0.15 -16.93 8.92
CA SER A 41 0.12 -15.92 9.95
C SER A 41 -0.68 -14.63 9.69
N LEU A 42 -0.77 -13.81 10.73
CA LEU A 42 -1.21 -12.41 10.59
C LEU A 42 0.01 -11.54 10.33
N THR A 43 -0.05 -10.71 9.31
CA THR A 43 0.90 -9.62 9.15
C THR A 43 0.35 -8.36 9.79
N GLN A 44 1.21 -7.61 10.44
CA GLN A 44 0.91 -6.32 11.04
C GLN A 44 1.70 -5.25 10.29
N GLU A 45 1.03 -4.48 9.48
CA GLU A 45 1.66 -3.42 8.71
C GLU A 45 1.07 -2.06 9.07
N GLN A 46 1.81 -1.03 8.73
CA GLN A 46 1.37 0.35 8.85
C GLN A 46 1.50 1.03 7.50
N ALA A 47 0.70 2.09 7.35
CA ALA A 47 0.89 3.08 6.30
C ALA A 47 1.01 4.47 6.93
N LEU A 48 1.60 5.39 6.18
CA LEU A 48 1.65 6.80 6.54
C LEU A 48 0.60 7.57 5.76
N MET A 49 0.01 8.55 6.43
CA MET A 49 -0.87 9.55 5.82
C MET A 49 -0.19 10.91 5.87
N PHE A 50 -0.17 11.60 4.74
CA PHE A 50 0.29 12.98 4.62
C PHE A 50 -0.88 13.84 4.19
N ASN A 51 -1.32 14.75 5.07
CA ASN A 51 -2.34 15.74 4.72
C ASN A 51 -1.67 16.91 4.00
N VAL A 52 -1.89 16.99 2.71
CA VAL A 52 -1.31 18.04 1.86
C VAL A 52 -2.37 19.12 1.63
N LYS A 53 -2.05 20.34 2.04
CA LYS A 53 -2.94 21.49 1.91
C LYS A 53 -3.47 21.62 0.47
N ASP A 54 -4.78 21.87 0.35
CA ASP A 54 -5.51 22.04 -0.91
C ASP A 54 -5.47 20.85 -1.89
N LYS A 55 -4.94 19.70 -1.44
CA LYS A 55 -4.87 18.46 -2.24
C LYS A 55 -5.71 17.33 -1.63
N GLY A 56 -5.45 17.02 -0.38
CA GLY A 56 -6.03 15.87 0.31
C GLY A 56 -4.96 14.96 0.91
N ILE A 57 -5.33 13.71 1.18
CA ILE A 57 -4.45 12.75 1.85
C ILE A 57 -3.65 11.93 0.84
N ILE A 58 -2.34 11.91 1.03
CA ILE A 58 -1.43 10.97 0.36
C ILE A 58 -1.18 9.81 1.31
N ILE A 59 -1.40 8.59 0.84
CA ILE A 59 -1.05 7.38 1.59
C ILE A 59 0.27 6.84 1.05
N VAL A 60 1.19 6.52 1.95
CA VAL A 60 2.44 5.83 1.63
C VAL A 60 2.48 4.50 2.36
N THR A 61 2.57 3.42 1.60
CA THR A 61 2.63 2.04 2.11
C THR A 61 4.05 1.47 2.01
N GLY A 62 4.34 0.45 2.83
CA GLY A 62 5.50 -0.42 2.67
C GLY A 62 5.26 -1.47 1.57
N CYS A 63 5.28 -2.75 1.93
CA CYS A 63 5.05 -3.87 1.00
C CYS A 63 3.57 -4.04 0.58
N GLY A 64 2.63 -3.67 1.44
CA GLY A 64 1.21 -3.69 1.10
C GLY A 64 0.50 -5.03 1.33
N HIS A 65 1.03 -5.89 2.21
CA HIS A 65 0.39 -7.16 2.56
C HIS A 65 -0.96 -6.97 3.25
N GLN A 66 -1.22 -5.79 3.82
CA GLN A 66 -2.51 -5.43 4.43
C GLN A 66 -3.67 -5.36 3.45
N THR A 67 -3.43 -5.50 2.17
CA THR A 67 -4.37 -5.41 1.05
C THR A 67 -4.97 -4.01 0.82
N VAL A 68 -5.36 -3.75 -0.43
CA VAL A 68 -5.97 -2.47 -0.83
C VAL A 68 -7.29 -2.22 -0.10
N GLU A 69 -8.09 -3.27 0.09
CA GLU A 69 -9.40 -3.18 0.75
C GLU A 69 -9.28 -2.74 2.21
N LYS A 70 -8.42 -3.41 2.98
CA LYS A 70 -8.23 -3.08 4.39
C LYS A 70 -7.58 -1.71 4.57
N LEU A 71 -6.66 -1.35 3.67
CA LEU A 71 -6.07 -0.02 3.64
C LEU A 71 -7.14 1.05 3.44
N PHE A 72 -8.05 0.85 2.49
CA PHE A 72 -9.14 1.79 2.22
C PHE A 72 -10.18 1.82 3.36
N GLN A 73 -10.56 0.66 3.89
CA GLN A 73 -11.44 0.61 5.07
C GLN A 73 -10.85 1.38 6.25
N ARG A 74 -9.56 1.18 6.52
CA ARG A 74 -8.87 1.91 7.59
C ARG A 74 -8.84 3.40 7.32
N PHE A 75 -8.56 3.81 6.09
CA PHE A 75 -8.58 5.21 5.68
C PHE A 75 -9.94 5.86 5.91
N ASP A 76 -11.03 5.20 5.50
CA ASP A 76 -12.40 5.74 5.61
C ASP A 76 -12.83 5.94 7.07
N ILE A 77 -12.27 5.16 8.01
CA ILE A 77 -12.49 5.35 9.45
C ILE A 77 -11.71 6.57 9.98
N LEU A 78 -10.54 6.86 9.41
CA LEU A 78 -9.61 7.84 9.94
C LEU A 78 -9.78 9.24 9.36
N SER A 79 -10.35 9.38 8.18
CA SER A 79 -10.37 10.66 7.47
C SER A 79 -11.61 10.84 6.60
N GLU A 80 -12.24 11.99 6.73
CA GLU A 80 -13.26 12.49 5.79
C GLU A 80 -12.63 13.29 4.64
N THR A 81 -11.35 13.68 4.78
CA THR A 81 -10.61 14.37 3.72
C THR A 81 -10.37 13.42 2.56
N PRO A 82 -10.63 13.83 1.31
CA PRO A 82 -10.45 12.95 0.15
C PRO A 82 -9.02 12.40 0.03
N MET A 83 -8.92 11.15 -0.39
CA MET A 83 -7.63 10.56 -0.76
C MET A 83 -7.16 11.15 -2.08
N TYR A 84 -5.97 11.75 -2.08
CA TYR A 84 -5.35 12.32 -3.28
C TYR A 84 -4.49 11.30 -4.00
N SER A 85 -3.76 10.47 -3.24
CA SER A 85 -2.74 9.58 -3.81
C SER A 85 -2.53 8.34 -2.97
N ILE A 86 -2.11 7.26 -3.64
CA ILE A 86 -1.53 6.06 -3.02
C ILE A 86 -0.16 5.79 -3.64
N LEU A 87 0.86 5.61 -2.79
CA LEU A 87 2.25 5.39 -3.18
C LEU A 87 2.85 4.23 -2.39
N GLY A 88 3.60 3.36 -3.04
CA GLY A 88 4.33 2.26 -2.38
C GLY A 88 3.92 0.87 -2.86
N GLY A 89 4.12 -0.13 -2.03
CA GLY A 89 3.78 -1.52 -2.33
C GLY A 89 2.29 -1.81 -2.13
N LEU A 90 1.74 -2.65 -2.97
CA LEU A 90 0.36 -3.16 -2.86
C LEU A 90 0.31 -4.70 -2.90
N HIS A 91 1.47 -5.34 -2.91
CA HIS A 91 1.67 -6.79 -2.94
C HIS A 91 0.83 -7.51 -4.03
N LEU A 92 0.89 -6.99 -5.25
CA LEU A 92 0.11 -7.49 -6.39
C LEU A 92 0.99 -8.31 -7.34
N LEU A 93 1.35 -9.53 -6.92
CA LEU A 93 2.21 -10.43 -7.68
C LEU A 93 1.37 -11.35 -8.57
N VAL A 94 1.48 -11.18 -9.88
CA VAL A 94 0.94 -12.11 -10.89
C VAL A 94 2.03 -13.07 -11.29
N LEU A 95 1.84 -14.35 -10.98
CA LEU A 95 2.73 -15.43 -11.38
C LEU A 95 2.20 -16.14 -12.63
N ASP A 96 3.11 -16.56 -13.49
CA ASP A 96 2.73 -17.34 -14.67
C ASP A 96 2.25 -18.74 -14.27
N LYS A 97 1.18 -19.22 -14.91
CA LYS A 97 0.69 -20.59 -14.73
C LYS A 97 1.83 -21.56 -15.07
N GLY A 98 2.10 -22.50 -14.16
CA GLY A 98 3.16 -23.49 -14.35
C GLY A 98 4.52 -23.12 -13.76
N SER A 99 4.65 -21.98 -13.09
CA SER A 99 5.81 -21.72 -12.25
C SER A 99 5.89 -22.78 -11.14
N PHE A 100 7.07 -23.39 -10.94
CA PHE A 100 7.30 -24.35 -9.86
C PHE A 100 6.85 -23.84 -8.49
N ILE A 101 6.93 -22.53 -8.30
CA ILE A 101 6.51 -21.85 -7.07
C ILE A 101 4.99 -21.92 -6.87
N THR A 102 4.18 -21.86 -7.93
CA THR A 102 2.70 -21.85 -7.81
C THR A 102 2.12 -23.13 -7.22
N GLY A 103 2.80 -24.27 -7.39
CA GLY A 103 2.39 -25.56 -6.80
C GLY A 103 2.82 -25.76 -5.34
N LEU A 104 3.70 -24.90 -4.83
CA LEU A 104 4.25 -24.97 -3.47
C LEU A 104 3.69 -23.91 -2.53
N LEU A 105 2.98 -22.91 -3.08
CA LEU A 105 2.41 -21.83 -2.29
C LEU A 105 1.07 -22.26 -1.70
N PRO A 106 0.84 -22.07 -0.41
CA PRO A 106 -0.44 -22.34 0.25
C PRO A 106 -1.54 -21.31 -0.11
N TRP A 107 -1.30 -20.44 -1.07
CA TRP A 107 -2.20 -19.39 -1.53
C TRP A 107 -2.13 -19.23 -3.04
N GLU A 108 -3.24 -18.86 -3.64
CA GLU A 108 -3.26 -18.56 -5.07
C GLU A 108 -2.57 -17.23 -5.35
N PRO A 109 -1.56 -17.19 -6.23
CA PRO A 109 -0.99 -15.92 -6.68
C PRO A 109 -2.07 -15.11 -7.38
N PHE A 110 -1.94 -13.79 -7.36
CA PHE A 110 -2.89 -12.93 -8.03
C PHE A 110 -2.98 -13.29 -9.51
N THR A 111 -4.21 -13.44 -9.99
CA THR A 111 -4.47 -13.45 -11.42
C THR A 111 -4.53 -12.02 -11.94
N LEU A 112 -4.38 -11.84 -13.25
CA LEU A 112 -4.58 -10.52 -13.85
C LEU A 112 -6.01 -10.01 -13.63
N GLU A 113 -7.00 -10.90 -13.55
CA GLU A 113 -8.37 -10.57 -13.16
C GLU A 113 -8.42 -10.03 -11.74
N GLY A 114 -7.72 -10.65 -10.79
CA GLY A 114 -7.60 -10.17 -9.40
C GLY A 114 -6.99 -8.78 -9.33
N VAL A 115 -5.92 -8.52 -10.08
CA VAL A 115 -5.31 -7.19 -10.21
C VAL A 115 -6.32 -6.18 -10.77
N ASN A 116 -7.08 -6.54 -11.80
CA ASN A 116 -8.09 -5.65 -12.39
C ASN A 116 -9.22 -5.32 -11.40
N LYS A 117 -9.59 -6.24 -10.52
CA LYS A 117 -10.54 -5.94 -9.42
C LYS A 117 -9.97 -4.87 -8.47
N LYS A 118 -8.67 -4.96 -8.09
CA LYS A 118 -8.02 -3.93 -7.26
C LYS A 118 -7.93 -2.59 -7.98
N ILE A 119 -7.60 -2.61 -9.27
CA ILE A 119 -7.64 -1.41 -10.13
C ILE A 119 -9.04 -0.77 -10.10
N GLY A 120 -10.11 -1.57 -10.18
CA GLY A 120 -11.49 -1.08 -10.06
C GLY A 120 -11.76 -0.37 -8.73
N LEU A 121 -11.30 -0.93 -7.61
CA LEU A 121 -11.43 -0.29 -6.30
C LEU A 121 -10.69 1.06 -6.24
N ILE A 122 -9.49 1.10 -6.81
CA ILE A 122 -8.67 2.32 -6.84
C ILE A 122 -9.31 3.38 -7.76
N LYS A 123 -9.88 2.99 -8.91
CA LYS A 123 -10.59 3.91 -9.81
C LYS A 123 -11.76 4.62 -9.11
N ASN A 124 -12.49 3.91 -8.26
CA ASN A 124 -13.62 4.48 -7.52
C ASN A 124 -13.20 5.59 -6.53
N ARG A 125 -11.91 5.70 -6.20
CA ARG A 125 -11.38 6.76 -5.33
C ARG A 125 -11.03 8.06 -6.06
N ASN A 126 -11.03 8.07 -7.41
CA ASN A 126 -10.69 9.24 -8.23
C ASN A 126 -9.34 9.88 -7.88
N LEU A 127 -8.34 9.04 -7.58
CA LEU A 127 -7.01 9.49 -7.20
C LEU A 127 -6.37 10.34 -8.30
N LYS A 128 -5.54 11.29 -7.90
CA LYS A 128 -4.83 12.20 -8.81
C LYS A 128 -3.39 11.77 -9.06
N LEU A 129 -2.89 10.86 -8.24
CA LEU A 129 -1.54 10.32 -8.36
C LEU A 129 -1.52 8.90 -7.82
N ILE A 130 -0.92 8.00 -8.56
CA ILE A 130 -0.76 6.59 -8.20
C ILE A 130 0.66 6.18 -8.55
N GLY A 131 1.37 5.59 -7.58
CA GLY A 131 2.68 5.02 -7.81
C GLY A 131 2.82 3.71 -7.05
N ILE A 132 3.04 2.60 -7.78
CA ILE A 132 3.23 1.30 -7.12
C ILE A 132 4.67 0.84 -7.23
N SER A 133 5.16 0.24 -6.14
CA SER A 133 6.52 -0.27 -6.04
C SER A 133 6.69 -1.52 -6.91
N THR A 134 7.79 -1.58 -7.65
CA THR A 134 8.18 -2.77 -8.41
C THR A 134 8.73 -3.89 -7.53
N HIS A 135 9.01 -3.61 -6.25
CA HIS A 135 9.47 -4.62 -5.29
C HIS A 135 8.38 -5.67 -5.03
N ASP A 136 7.12 -5.23 -4.90
CA ASP A 136 5.98 -6.09 -4.52
C ASP A 136 4.92 -6.20 -5.62
N SER A 137 5.28 -5.89 -6.85
CA SER A 137 4.36 -5.98 -7.99
C SER A 137 5.05 -6.55 -9.21
N SER A 138 4.37 -7.48 -9.89
CA SER A 138 4.91 -8.06 -11.12
C SER A 138 4.92 -7.05 -12.28
N PRO A 139 5.76 -7.26 -13.32
CA PRO A 139 5.74 -6.40 -14.52
C PRO A 139 4.35 -6.32 -15.18
N LYS A 140 3.59 -7.43 -15.18
CA LYS A 140 2.21 -7.46 -15.70
C LYS A 140 1.27 -6.56 -14.90
N THR A 141 1.45 -6.51 -13.58
CA THR A 141 0.69 -5.60 -12.71
C THR A 141 1.02 -4.15 -13.00
N ILE A 142 2.31 -3.83 -13.10
CA ILE A 142 2.78 -2.46 -13.42
C ILE A 142 2.16 -2.00 -14.75
N GLU A 143 2.20 -2.83 -15.77
CA GLU A 143 1.63 -2.51 -17.07
C GLU A 143 0.11 -2.29 -17.00
N ALA A 144 -0.61 -3.16 -16.27
CA ALA A 144 -2.06 -3.01 -16.06
C ALA A 144 -2.40 -1.67 -15.40
N PHE A 145 -1.61 -1.24 -14.42
CA PHE A 145 -1.79 0.06 -13.78
C PHE A 145 -1.49 1.25 -14.71
N LYS A 146 -0.42 1.17 -15.53
CA LYS A 146 -0.11 2.20 -16.55
C LYS A 146 -1.25 2.36 -17.54
N VAL A 147 -1.81 1.25 -18.01
CA VAL A 147 -2.96 1.26 -18.93
C VAL A 147 -4.21 1.81 -18.25
N ALA A 148 -4.46 1.43 -17.01
CA ALA A 148 -5.67 1.82 -16.29
C ALA A 148 -5.68 3.29 -15.84
N PHE A 149 -4.50 3.87 -15.59
CA PHE A 149 -4.29 5.21 -15.05
C PHE A 149 -3.25 6.01 -15.85
N PRO A 150 -3.47 6.25 -17.15
CA PRO A 150 -2.44 6.79 -18.03
C PRO A 150 -1.97 8.21 -17.66
N LYS A 151 -2.78 8.96 -16.91
CA LYS A 151 -2.47 10.33 -16.47
C LYS A 151 -1.97 10.37 -15.02
N GLU A 152 -2.54 9.53 -14.18
CA GLU A 152 -2.34 9.53 -12.73
C GLU A 152 -1.14 8.68 -12.32
N TYR A 153 -0.76 7.69 -13.13
CA TYR A 153 0.35 6.77 -12.81
C TYR A 153 1.71 7.44 -12.95
N LYS A 154 2.58 7.17 -11.95
CA LYS A 154 4.00 7.55 -11.97
C LYS A 154 4.86 6.36 -11.54
N ASP A 155 5.92 6.10 -12.29
CA ASP A 155 6.95 5.15 -11.86
C ASP A 155 7.63 5.67 -10.59
N LEU A 156 7.73 4.80 -9.59
CA LEU A 156 8.53 5.08 -8.38
C LEU A 156 9.94 4.55 -8.58
N ARG A 157 10.94 5.42 -8.45
CA ARG A 157 12.35 5.06 -8.61
C ARG A 157 13.16 5.51 -7.42
N VAL A 158 14.05 4.65 -6.97
CA VAL A 158 14.99 4.98 -5.89
C VAL A 158 15.88 6.16 -6.32
N GLY A 159 15.99 7.15 -5.44
CA GLY A 159 16.82 8.34 -5.68
C GLY A 159 16.14 9.44 -6.50
N GLU A 160 14.91 9.23 -6.97
CA GLU A 160 14.16 10.28 -7.68
C GLU A 160 13.16 10.98 -6.75
N TRP A 161 12.97 12.27 -6.99
CA TRP A 161 11.97 13.08 -6.28
C TRP A 161 10.62 13.00 -6.98
N LEU A 162 9.59 12.69 -6.21
CA LEU A 162 8.20 12.84 -6.63
C LEU A 162 7.64 14.14 -6.05
N VAL A 163 7.47 15.14 -6.90
CA VAL A 163 6.98 16.47 -6.48
C VAL A 163 5.47 16.56 -6.67
N ILE A 164 4.76 16.86 -5.61
CA ILE A 164 3.31 17.13 -5.63
C ILE A 164 3.11 18.64 -5.85
N LYS A 165 2.64 18.99 -7.06
CA LYS A 165 2.38 20.40 -7.46
C LYS A 165 0.92 20.77 -7.26
#